data_1957d99e25fb642f9b16d18efddf9a52
#
_entry.id   1957d99e25fb642f9b16d18efddf9a52
#
_cell.length_a   1.000
_cell.length_b   1.000
_cell.length_c   1.000
_cell.angle_alpha   90.00
_cell.angle_beta   90.00
_cell.angle_gamma   90.00
#
_symmetry.space_group_name_H-M   'P 1'
#
loop_
_entity.id
_entity.type
_entity.pdbx_description
1 polymer ?
#
loop_
_entity_poly.entity_id
_entity_poly.type
_entity_poly.pdbx_seq_one_letter_code
_entity_poly.pdbx_strand_id
1 'polypeptide(L)'
;MVDKKWLEKGFIDEPVPEQIDIKAEIRRMCKEKNALIMAHYYTDGVIQEVADFIGDSLALAQKAATTDADIIVMCGVHFMGETNKILCPNKKVLIPDLNASCSLAESCPADEFERFVMAHPGHTVVSYVNTTAGTKAVTDVVVTSSNAKQIVDSLPKDAPIIFGPDWNLGNYINSLTGRHMVLWNGACHVHEKFSVEKILKLKKLHPEAKILVHPECKGPVVNIADKVGSTAALLKFSIDDEAQTFIVATESGILNEMQRLAPHKTFIPAPPDDSTCACNECNYMKLITLNKLYNCLKYEWPYIEVQPEVALKAIKPIERMLEISKQLGL
;
A
#
# COMPACT_ATOMS: atom_id res chain seq x y z
N MET A 1 28.12 15.19 3.38
CA MET A 1 27.05 15.85 4.18
C MET A 1 25.87 16.04 3.27
N VAL A 2 24.65 15.71 3.73
CA VAL A 2 23.42 15.97 2.98
C VAL A 2 23.18 17.47 2.93
N ASP A 3 22.77 18.00 1.77
CA ASP A 3 22.47 19.42 1.62
C ASP A 3 21.29 19.80 2.52
N LYS A 4 21.42 20.93 3.23
CA LYS A 4 20.35 21.44 4.11
C LYS A 4 19.04 21.66 3.36
N LYS A 5 19.11 22.13 2.11
CA LYS A 5 17.96 22.34 1.23
C LYS A 5 17.18 21.04 0.98
N TRP A 6 17.90 19.90 0.83
CA TRP A 6 17.26 18.60 0.64
C TRP A 6 16.56 18.12 1.92
N LEU A 7 17.23 18.31 3.08
CA LEU A 7 16.64 17.97 4.38
C LEU A 7 15.32 18.71 4.63
N GLU A 8 15.26 20.00 4.29
CA GLU A 8 14.06 20.82 4.43
C GLU A 8 12.92 20.38 3.48
N LYS A 9 13.27 19.93 2.26
CA LYS A 9 12.30 19.46 1.26
C LYS A 9 11.86 18.02 1.43
N GLY A 10 12.67 17.18 2.03
CA GLY A 10 12.45 15.74 2.13
C GLY A 10 12.73 14.96 0.83
N PHE A 11 13.26 15.60 -0.21
CA PHE A 11 13.66 14.99 -1.48
C PHE A 11 14.74 15.83 -2.18
N ILE A 12 15.37 15.24 -3.20
CA ILE A 12 16.39 15.92 -4.02
C ILE A 12 15.72 16.48 -5.27
N ASP A 13 15.78 17.80 -5.44
CA ASP A 13 15.22 18.54 -6.58
C ASP A 13 16.30 19.04 -7.56
N GLU A 14 17.45 18.36 -7.60
CA GLU A 14 18.49 18.70 -8.58
C GLU A 14 17.99 18.44 -10.00
N PRO A 15 18.36 19.33 -10.95
CA PRO A 15 17.98 19.16 -12.33
C PRO A 15 18.59 17.88 -12.92
N VAL A 16 17.76 17.12 -13.64
CA VAL A 16 18.22 15.97 -14.41
C VAL A 16 18.65 16.46 -15.79
N PRO A 17 19.85 16.10 -16.30
CA PRO A 17 20.30 16.53 -17.62
C PRO A 17 19.33 16.10 -18.73
N GLU A 18 18.94 17.01 -19.61
CA GLU A 18 17.97 16.75 -20.69
C GLU A 18 18.43 15.72 -21.73
N GLN A 19 19.76 15.52 -21.86
CA GLN A 19 20.33 14.65 -22.89
C GLN A 19 20.45 13.19 -22.47
N ILE A 20 20.07 12.81 -21.23
CA ILE A 20 20.18 11.44 -20.77
C ILE A 20 18.89 10.67 -20.97
N ASP A 21 18.99 9.38 -21.27
CA ASP A 21 17.88 8.44 -21.08
C ASP A 21 17.80 8.11 -19.57
N ILE A 22 16.90 8.81 -18.89
CA ILE A 22 16.74 8.69 -17.43
C ILE A 22 16.43 7.25 -16.99
N LYS A 23 15.67 6.50 -17.78
CA LYS A 23 15.32 5.09 -17.47
C LYS A 23 16.55 4.20 -17.61
N ALA A 24 17.35 4.40 -18.66
CA ALA A 24 18.60 3.65 -18.84
C ALA A 24 19.60 3.97 -17.71
N GLU A 25 19.72 5.23 -17.30
CA GLU A 25 20.59 5.64 -16.20
C GLU A 25 20.15 5.07 -14.84
N ILE A 26 18.85 5.06 -14.56
CA ILE A 26 18.30 4.42 -13.35
C ILE A 26 18.70 2.94 -13.32
N ARG A 27 18.49 2.19 -14.41
CA ARG A 27 18.88 0.78 -14.51
C ARG A 27 20.38 0.56 -14.35
N ARG A 28 21.20 1.44 -14.94
CA ARG A 28 22.66 1.39 -14.79
C ARG A 28 23.06 1.54 -13.32
N MET A 29 22.53 2.57 -12.64
CA MET A 29 22.82 2.82 -11.22
C MET A 29 22.36 1.66 -10.33
N CYS A 30 21.18 1.07 -10.60
CA CYS A 30 20.71 -0.10 -9.85
C CYS A 30 21.69 -1.26 -9.95
N LYS A 31 22.19 -1.55 -11.15
CA LYS A 31 23.17 -2.62 -11.36
C LYS A 31 24.50 -2.33 -10.65
N GLU A 32 25.00 -1.10 -10.75
CA GLU A 32 26.28 -0.71 -10.12
C GLU A 32 26.23 -0.73 -8.59
N LYS A 33 25.08 -0.40 -8.02
CA LYS A 33 24.88 -0.29 -6.57
C LYS A 33 24.25 -1.53 -5.94
N ASN A 34 24.02 -2.60 -6.68
CA ASN A 34 23.24 -3.74 -6.26
C ASN A 34 21.89 -3.31 -5.60
N ALA A 35 21.18 -2.42 -6.30
CA ALA A 35 19.92 -1.86 -5.82
C ALA A 35 18.71 -2.50 -6.50
N LEU A 36 17.66 -2.77 -5.72
CA LEU A 36 16.37 -3.31 -6.18
C LEU A 36 15.31 -2.22 -6.07
N ILE A 37 14.67 -1.86 -7.19
CA ILE A 37 13.51 -0.97 -7.21
C ILE A 37 12.25 -1.79 -7.02
N MET A 38 11.52 -1.51 -5.94
CA MET A 38 10.22 -2.09 -5.66
C MET A 38 9.15 -1.02 -5.75
N ALA A 39 8.12 -1.22 -6.57
CA ALA A 39 7.03 -0.27 -6.76
C ALA A 39 5.69 -0.84 -6.32
N HIS A 40 4.89 -0.02 -5.63
CA HIS A 40 3.50 -0.35 -5.37
C HIS A 40 2.66 -0.14 -6.64
N TYR A 41 1.61 -0.94 -6.83
CA TYR A 41 0.66 -0.82 -7.95
C TYR A 41 0.04 0.59 -8.13
N TYR A 42 0.05 1.42 -7.08
CA TYR A 42 -0.54 2.77 -7.08
C TYR A 42 0.43 3.87 -7.53
N THR A 43 1.68 3.55 -7.81
CA THR A 43 2.61 4.51 -8.43
C THR A 43 2.26 4.75 -9.90
N ASP A 44 2.78 5.83 -10.47
CA ASP A 44 2.59 6.12 -11.88
C ASP A 44 3.19 5.02 -12.77
N GLY A 45 2.59 4.79 -13.94
CA GLY A 45 3.04 3.77 -14.89
C GLY A 45 4.52 3.89 -15.25
N VAL A 46 5.05 5.12 -15.37
CA VAL A 46 6.47 5.36 -15.66
C VAL A 46 7.42 4.88 -14.55
N ILE A 47 6.94 4.81 -13.30
CA ILE A 47 7.69 4.24 -12.16
C ILE A 47 7.59 2.71 -12.21
N GLN A 48 6.40 2.17 -12.50
CA GLN A 48 6.20 0.73 -12.67
C GLN A 48 7.09 0.17 -13.79
N GLU A 49 7.28 0.90 -14.89
CA GLU A 49 8.13 0.49 -16.02
C GLU A 49 9.63 0.33 -15.67
N VAL A 50 10.13 1.05 -14.67
CA VAL A 50 11.54 0.97 -14.24
C VAL A 50 11.74 0.10 -13.00
N ALA A 51 10.65 -0.36 -12.38
CA ALA A 51 10.70 -1.22 -11.20
C ALA A 51 11.16 -2.64 -11.57
N ASP A 52 11.98 -3.22 -10.69
CA ASP A 52 12.37 -4.63 -10.77
C ASP A 52 11.28 -5.56 -10.21
N PHE A 53 10.46 -5.03 -9.32
CA PHE A 53 9.34 -5.75 -8.72
C PHE A 53 8.16 -4.81 -8.46
N ILE A 54 6.97 -5.23 -8.88
CA ILE A 54 5.71 -4.51 -8.68
C ILE A 54 4.79 -5.40 -7.85
N GLY A 55 4.16 -4.84 -6.82
CA GLY A 55 3.29 -5.62 -5.95
C GLY A 55 2.40 -4.77 -5.04
N ASP A 56 1.53 -5.46 -4.29
CA ASP A 56 0.84 -4.90 -3.14
C ASP A 56 1.75 -4.91 -1.89
N SER A 57 1.25 -4.38 -0.78
CA SER A 57 2.04 -4.26 0.45
C SER A 57 2.56 -5.59 0.99
N LEU A 58 1.81 -6.70 0.83
CA LEU A 58 2.26 -8.02 1.26
C LEU A 58 3.40 -8.54 0.38
N ALA A 59 3.21 -8.52 -0.93
CA ALA A 59 4.20 -8.97 -1.89
C ALA A 59 5.51 -8.17 -1.78
N LEU A 60 5.41 -6.85 -1.57
CA LEU A 60 6.57 -5.98 -1.36
C LEU A 60 7.33 -6.33 -0.07
N ALA A 61 6.62 -6.59 1.05
CA ALA A 61 7.25 -7.01 2.30
C ALA A 61 7.93 -8.39 2.17
N GLN A 62 7.28 -9.37 1.52
CA GLN A 62 7.84 -10.68 1.22
C GLN A 62 9.10 -10.58 0.33
N LYS A 63 9.05 -9.72 -0.70
CA LYS A 63 10.20 -9.48 -1.58
C LYS A 63 11.35 -8.83 -0.85
N ALA A 64 11.10 -7.84 0.00
CA ALA A 64 12.12 -7.21 0.83
C ALA A 64 12.83 -8.22 1.73
N ALA A 65 12.07 -9.10 2.40
CA ALA A 65 12.61 -10.11 3.32
C ALA A 65 13.50 -11.15 2.63
N THR A 66 13.39 -11.32 1.31
CA THR A 66 14.09 -12.39 0.56
C THR A 66 15.11 -11.89 -0.46
N THR A 67 15.29 -10.57 -0.61
CA THR A 67 16.23 -10.02 -1.61
C THR A 67 17.67 -10.02 -1.13
N ASP A 68 18.61 -10.27 -2.05
CA ASP A 68 20.07 -10.16 -1.81
C ASP A 68 20.61 -8.76 -2.13
N ALA A 69 19.77 -7.83 -2.62
CA ALA A 69 20.20 -6.47 -2.92
C ALA A 69 20.72 -5.75 -1.66
N ASP A 70 21.74 -4.90 -1.82
CA ASP A 70 22.29 -4.08 -0.73
C ASP A 70 21.42 -2.85 -0.46
N ILE A 71 20.79 -2.33 -1.50
CA ILE A 71 19.92 -1.16 -1.46
C ILE A 71 18.50 -1.57 -1.94
N ILE A 72 17.51 -1.24 -1.15
CA ILE A 72 16.09 -1.34 -1.54
C ILE A 72 15.61 0.08 -1.84
N VAL A 73 15.07 0.32 -3.03
CA VAL A 73 14.42 1.58 -3.37
C VAL A 73 12.92 1.36 -3.34
N MET A 74 12.26 1.87 -2.32
CA MET A 74 10.81 1.74 -2.16
C MET A 74 10.09 2.87 -2.89
N CYS A 75 9.55 2.59 -4.06
CA CYS A 75 8.63 3.46 -4.79
C CYS A 75 7.21 3.23 -4.28
N GLY A 76 6.86 3.95 -3.22
CA GLY A 76 5.61 3.87 -2.49
C GLY A 76 5.58 4.90 -1.38
N VAL A 77 4.82 4.65 -0.32
CA VAL A 77 4.66 5.57 0.80
C VAL A 77 5.51 5.19 2.01
N HIS A 78 5.69 6.15 2.91
CA HIS A 78 6.67 6.11 4.01
C HIS A 78 6.58 4.83 4.86
N PHE A 79 5.38 4.41 5.28
CA PHE A 79 5.23 3.20 6.11
C PHE A 79 5.71 1.91 5.41
N MET A 80 5.69 1.86 4.08
CA MET A 80 6.24 0.74 3.31
C MET A 80 7.76 0.71 3.40
N GLY A 81 8.39 1.88 3.32
CA GLY A 81 9.82 2.04 3.56
C GLY A 81 10.22 1.65 4.99
N GLU A 82 9.44 2.07 6.01
CA GLU A 82 9.64 1.65 7.40
C GLU A 82 9.53 0.13 7.55
N THR A 83 8.50 -0.50 6.96
CA THR A 83 8.33 -1.95 6.98
C THR A 83 9.54 -2.67 6.38
N ASN A 84 10.03 -2.20 5.23
CA ASN A 84 11.23 -2.75 4.60
C ASN A 84 12.48 -2.54 5.46
N LYS A 85 12.64 -1.38 6.10
CA LYS A 85 13.78 -1.11 6.98
C LYS A 85 13.75 -1.97 8.24
N ILE A 86 12.57 -2.22 8.80
CA ILE A 86 12.40 -3.10 9.96
C ILE A 86 12.77 -4.55 9.60
N LEU A 87 12.31 -5.04 8.44
CA LEU A 87 12.63 -6.40 7.96
C LEU A 87 14.10 -6.56 7.54
N CYS A 88 14.71 -5.49 7.04
CA CYS A 88 16.07 -5.50 6.50
C CYS A 88 16.96 -4.43 7.17
N PRO A 89 17.24 -4.55 8.48
CA PRO A 89 17.93 -3.50 9.24
C PRO A 89 19.34 -3.19 8.73
N ASN A 90 20.01 -4.15 8.11
CA ASN A 90 21.36 -3.99 7.56
C ASN A 90 21.38 -3.42 6.13
N LYS A 91 20.24 -3.32 5.46
CA LYS A 91 20.15 -2.76 4.11
C LYS A 91 19.85 -1.26 4.15
N LYS A 92 20.31 -0.54 3.15
CA LYS A 92 19.88 0.84 2.93
C LYS A 92 18.50 0.81 2.26
N VAL A 93 17.50 1.44 2.86
CA VAL A 93 16.15 1.56 2.29
C VAL A 93 15.95 3.01 1.86
N LEU A 94 15.96 3.24 0.56
CA LEU A 94 15.72 4.53 -0.06
C LEU A 94 14.22 4.72 -0.32
N ILE A 95 13.77 5.96 -0.22
CA ILE A 95 12.44 6.40 -0.67
C ILE A 95 12.62 7.72 -1.44
N PRO A 96 12.13 7.87 -2.67
CA PRO A 96 12.41 9.04 -3.49
C PRO A 96 11.90 10.37 -2.93
N ASP A 97 10.89 10.32 -2.04
CA ASP A 97 10.34 11.50 -1.37
C ASP A 97 9.83 11.13 0.04
N LEU A 98 10.37 11.76 1.09
CA LEU A 98 9.92 11.55 2.47
C LEU A 98 8.51 12.10 2.75
N ASN A 99 8.01 13.01 1.90
CA ASN A 99 6.63 13.52 2.04
C ASN A 99 5.58 12.55 1.48
N ALA A 100 6.01 11.44 0.86
CA ALA A 100 5.12 10.38 0.41
C ALA A 100 4.55 9.63 1.62
N SER A 101 3.62 10.26 2.33
CA SER A 101 2.95 9.75 3.52
C SER A 101 1.72 8.88 3.17
N CYS A 102 0.85 8.62 4.12
CA CYS A 102 -0.42 7.92 3.92
C CYS A 102 -1.47 8.50 4.87
N SER A 103 -2.57 9.03 4.32
CA SER A 103 -3.64 9.62 5.13
C SER A 103 -4.21 8.64 6.16
N LEU A 104 -4.23 7.36 5.84
CA LEU A 104 -4.68 6.32 6.75
C LEU A 104 -3.69 6.12 7.92
N ALA A 105 -2.38 6.09 7.63
CA ALA A 105 -1.36 6.02 8.67
C ALA A 105 -1.35 7.29 9.54
N GLU A 106 -1.54 8.46 8.94
CA GLU A 106 -1.65 9.75 9.66
C GLU A 106 -2.89 9.81 10.57
N SER A 107 -3.99 9.15 10.19
CA SER A 107 -5.21 9.08 11.01
C SER A 107 -5.07 8.23 12.28
N CYS A 108 -3.94 7.54 12.46
CA CYS A 108 -3.68 6.64 13.57
C CYS A 108 -2.30 6.91 14.20
N PRO A 109 -2.12 8.06 14.88
CA PRO A 109 -0.89 8.36 15.59
C PRO A 109 -0.58 7.30 16.65
N ALA A 110 0.69 6.93 16.76
CA ALA A 110 1.12 5.80 17.59
C ALA A 110 0.72 5.96 19.08
N ASP A 111 0.88 7.16 19.62
CA ASP A 111 0.54 7.48 21.02
C ASP A 111 -0.98 7.47 21.28
N GLU A 112 -1.79 7.88 20.31
CA GLU A 112 -3.24 7.80 20.40
C GLU A 112 -3.73 6.35 20.28
N PHE A 113 -3.12 5.59 19.36
CA PHE A 113 -3.44 4.18 19.20
C PHE A 113 -3.02 3.36 20.42
N GLU A 114 -1.87 3.66 21.04
CA GLU A 114 -1.45 3.04 22.30
C GLU A 114 -2.47 3.30 23.43
N ARG A 115 -2.95 4.54 23.58
CA ARG A 115 -4.03 4.86 24.54
C ARG A 115 -5.32 4.09 24.26
N PHE A 116 -5.68 3.95 22.99
CA PHE A 116 -6.83 3.16 22.57
C PHE A 116 -6.68 1.68 22.94
N VAL A 117 -5.51 1.10 22.70
CA VAL A 117 -5.19 -0.28 23.10
C VAL A 117 -5.27 -0.44 24.62
N MET A 118 -4.69 0.49 25.40
CA MET A 118 -4.73 0.47 26.87
C MET A 118 -6.16 0.56 27.43
N ALA A 119 -7.06 1.22 26.71
CA ALA A 119 -8.48 1.31 27.09
C ALA A 119 -9.26 0.00 26.86
N HIS A 120 -8.68 -0.96 26.14
CA HIS A 120 -9.29 -2.25 25.81
C HIS A 120 -8.39 -3.43 26.26
N PRO A 121 -8.17 -3.61 27.57
CA PRO A 121 -7.26 -4.64 28.08
C PRO A 121 -7.73 -6.04 27.67
N GLY A 122 -6.76 -6.91 27.35
CA GLY A 122 -7.02 -8.31 26.97
C GLY A 122 -7.44 -8.52 25.52
N HIS A 123 -7.55 -7.46 24.71
CA HIS A 123 -7.80 -7.60 23.28
C HIS A 123 -6.53 -7.94 22.51
N THR A 124 -6.65 -8.75 21.50
CA THR A 124 -5.60 -8.96 20.50
C THR A 124 -5.60 -7.75 19.53
N VAL A 125 -4.45 -7.13 19.38
CA VAL A 125 -4.28 -5.94 18.52
C VAL A 125 -3.89 -6.37 17.11
N VAL A 126 -4.79 -6.19 16.17
CA VAL A 126 -4.59 -6.43 14.74
C VAL A 126 -4.48 -5.09 14.03
N SER A 127 -3.34 -4.81 13.44
CA SER A 127 -3.17 -3.56 12.70
C SER A 127 -2.96 -3.80 11.21
N TYR A 128 -3.71 -3.08 10.40
CA TYR A 128 -3.45 -3.00 8.98
C TYR A 128 -2.07 -2.39 8.72
N VAL A 129 -1.35 -2.87 7.72
CA VAL A 129 0.04 -2.47 7.43
C VAL A 129 0.20 -0.97 7.18
N ASN A 130 -0.87 -0.28 6.79
CA ASN A 130 -0.93 1.18 6.55
C ASN A 130 -0.88 1.97 7.87
N THR A 131 0.15 1.75 8.65
CA THR A 131 0.44 2.36 9.95
C THR A 131 1.93 2.66 10.06
N THR A 132 2.29 3.57 10.96
CA THR A 132 3.70 3.87 11.25
C THR A 132 4.41 2.71 11.98
N ALA A 133 5.73 2.73 12.01
CA ALA A 133 6.52 1.82 12.83
C ALA A 133 6.12 1.89 14.31
N GLY A 134 5.81 3.09 14.81
CA GLY A 134 5.35 3.30 16.19
C GLY A 134 4.03 2.58 16.48
N THR A 135 3.05 2.67 15.61
CA THR A 135 1.76 1.94 15.73
C THR A 135 1.97 0.43 15.67
N LYS A 136 2.87 -0.05 14.77
CA LYS A 136 3.24 -1.46 14.72
C LYS A 136 3.91 -1.96 16.00
N ALA A 137 4.62 -1.09 16.72
CA ALA A 137 5.30 -1.46 17.98
C ALA A 137 4.33 -1.80 19.14
N VAL A 138 3.06 -1.42 19.02
CA VAL A 138 1.99 -1.74 20.01
C VAL A 138 0.96 -2.73 19.45
N THR A 139 1.31 -3.42 18.36
CA THR A 139 0.47 -4.36 17.63
C THR A 139 0.89 -5.80 17.93
N ASP A 140 -0.05 -6.76 17.96
CA ASP A 140 0.23 -8.19 18.11
C ASP A 140 0.43 -8.90 16.78
N VAL A 141 -0.30 -8.48 15.74
CA VAL A 141 -0.15 -8.99 14.37
C VAL A 141 -0.54 -7.91 13.36
N VAL A 142 0.34 -7.73 12.36
CA VAL A 142 0.06 -6.87 11.20
C VAL A 142 -0.72 -7.69 10.18
N VAL A 143 -1.58 -7.02 9.42
CA VAL A 143 -2.30 -7.61 8.28
C VAL A 143 -2.24 -6.69 7.06
N THR A 144 -2.49 -7.26 5.88
CA THR A 144 -2.75 -6.52 4.64
C THR A 144 -4.16 -6.85 4.14
N SER A 145 -4.67 -6.11 3.15
CA SER A 145 -5.95 -6.45 2.52
C SER A 145 -5.95 -7.85 1.89
N SER A 146 -4.78 -8.41 1.59
CA SER A 146 -4.62 -9.74 1.01
C SER A 146 -4.78 -10.89 2.02
N ASN A 147 -4.50 -10.67 3.30
CA ASN A 147 -4.45 -11.72 4.32
C ASN A 147 -5.29 -11.45 5.57
N ALA A 148 -5.89 -10.27 5.71
CA ALA A 148 -6.58 -9.84 6.94
C ALA A 148 -7.68 -10.82 7.38
N LYS A 149 -8.51 -11.27 6.46
CA LYS A 149 -9.57 -12.25 6.77
C LYS A 149 -8.98 -13.54 7.33
N GLN A 150 -8.01 -14.11 6.65
CA GLN A 150 -7.40 -15.38 7.01
C GLN A 150 -6.66 -15.30 8.34
N ILE A 151 -5.95 -14.20 8.60
CA ILE A 151 -5.27 -13.97 9.88
C ILE A 151 -6.28 -13.81 11.02
N VAL A 152 -7.35 -13.02 10.83
CA VAL A 152 -8.42 -12.86 11.83
C VAL A 152 -9.12 -14.20 12.10
N ASP A 153 -9.37 -15.02 11.07
CA ASP A 153 -9.93 -16.35 11.22
C ASP A 153 -9.02 -17.33 11.98
N SER A 154 -7.69 -17.16 11.89
CA SER A 154 -6.70 -17.99 12.58
C SER A 154 -6.59 -17.69 14.09
N LEU A 155 -7.09 -16.54 14.54
CA LEU A 155 -7.12 -16.18 15.96
C LEU A 155 -8.22 -16.96 16.71
N PRO A 156 -8.06 -17.21 18.02
CA PRO A 156 -9.08 -17.90 18.81
C PRO A 156 -10.46 -17.25 18.63
N LYS A 157 -11.50 -18.06 18.44
CA LYS A 157 -12.85 -17.58 18.08
C LYS A 157 -13.42 -16.57 19.07
N ASP A 158 -13.16 -16.76 20.34
CA ASP A 158 -13.70 -15.93 21.44
C ASP A 158 -12.73 -14.80 21.85
N ALA A 159 -11.57 -14.69 21.19
CA ALA A 159 -10.62 -13.62 21.49
C ALA A 159 -11.21 -12.25 21.08
N PRO A 160 -11.29 -11.30 22.00
CA PRO A 160 -11.65 -9.94 21.64
C PRO A 160 -10.52 -9.32 20.82
N ILE A 161 -10.86 -8.56 19.79
CA ILE A 161 -9.90 -8.00 18.83
C ILE A 161 -10.11 -6.49 18.70
N ILE A 162 -9.01 -5.74 18.71
CA ILE A 162 -8.92 -4.37 18.19
C ILE A 162 -8.45 -4.47 16.75
N PHE A 163 -9.08 -3.72 15.85
CA PHE A 163 -8.64 -3.59 14.46
C PHE A 163 -8.47 -2.10 14.09
N GLY A 164 -7.33 -1.75 13.55
CA GLY A 164 -7.03 -0.41 13.05
C GLY A 164 -6.05 -0.46 11.87
N PRO A 165 -5.84 0.67 11.18
CA PRO A 165 -6.55 1.93 11.34
C PRO A 165 -7.80 2.07 10.46
N ASP A 166 -8.08 1.17 9.50
CA ASP A 166 -9.14 1.34 8.51
C ASP A 166 -10.48 0.77 9.00
N TRP A 167 -11.43 1.68 9.22
CA TRP A 167 -12.80 1.35 9.65
C TRP A 167 -13.54 0.49 8.62
N ASN A 168 -13.41 0.82 7.33
CA ASN A 168 -14.13 0.14 6.27
C ASN A 168 -13.64 -1.30 6.10
N LEU A 169 -12.31 -1.48 6.04
CA LEU A 169 -11.72 -2.81 6.00
C LEU A 169 -12.09 -3.62 7.25
N GLY A 170 -12.05 -3.01 8.44
CA GLY A 170 -12.46 -3.66 9.69
C GLY A 170 -13.91 -4.14 9.65
N ASN A 171 -14.84 -3.29 9.18
CA ASN A 171 -16.25 -3.66 9.01
C ASN A 171 -16.43 -4.77 7.97
N TYR A 172 -15.71 -4.69 6.85
CA TYR A 172 -15.73 -5.74 5.84
C TYR A 172 -15.26 -7.08 6.42
N ILE A 173 -14.15 -7.11 7.18
CA ILE A 173 -13.67 -8.32 7.84
C ILE A 173 -14.66 -8.83 8.89
N ASN A 174 -15.27 -7.95 9.69
CA ASN A 174 -16.36 -8.31 10.61
C ASN A 174 -17.49 -9.03 9.88
N SER A 175 -17.93 -8.50 8.73
CA SER A 175 -19.01 -9.11 7.94
C SER A 175 -18.67 -10.48 7.39
N LEU A 176 -17.40 -10.73 7.04
CA LEU A 176 -16.94 -12.01 6.49
C LEU A 176 -16.68 -13.08 7.55
N THR A 177 -16.28 -12.67 8.76
CA THR A 177 -15.83 -13.59 9.83
C THR A 177 -16.86 -13.78 10.93
N GLY A 178 -17.90 -12.93 10.97
CA GLY A 178 -18.86 -12.88 12.07
C GLY A 178 -18.27 -12.35 13.39
N ARG A 179 -17.09 -11.74 13.34
CA ARG A 179 -16.45 -11.09 14.50
C ARG A 179 -17.12 -9.74 14.81
N HIS A 180 -16.90 -9.27 16.01
CA HIS A 180 -17.31 -7.94 16.48
C HIS A 180 -16.09 -7.21 17.01
N MET A 181 -15.10 -6.98 16.12
CA MET A 181 -13.87 -6.29 16.47
C MET A 181 -14.15 -4.84 16.87
N VAL A 182 -13.41 -4.34 17.87
CA VAL A 182 -13.38 -2.90 18.21
C VAL A 182 -12.52 -2.20 17.16
N LEU A 183 -13.12 -1.25 16.45
CA LEU A 183 -12.48 -0.64 15.29
C LEU A 183 -11.96 0.76 15.61
N TRP A 184 -10.74 1.07 15.17
CA TRP A 184 -10.26 2.43 15.08
C TRP A 184 -11.00 3.20 13.98
N ASN A 185 -11.28 4.49 14.23
CA ASN A 185 -12.07 5.31 13.30
C ASN A 185 -11.18 6.07 12.29
N GLY A 186 -10.47 5.36 11.45
CA GLY A 186 -9.70 5.92 10.35
C GLY A 186 -10.18 5.40 9.00
N ALA A 187 -9.89 6.12 7.92
CA ALA A 187 -10.26 5.73 6.56
C ALA A 187 -9.27 6.26 5.52
N CYS A 188 -9.14 5.56 4.41
CA CYS A 188 -8.32 6.00 3.28
C CYS A 188 -9.03 7.10 2.50
N HIS A 189 -8.39 8.28 2.33
CA HIS A 189 -8.98 9.42 1.65
C HIS A 189 -9.35 9.17 0.17
N VAL A 190 -8.73 8.18 -0.48
CA VAL A 190 -9.08 7.79 -1.85
C VAL A 190 -10.34 6.93 -1.85
N HIS A 191 -10.33 5.84 -1.05
CA HIS A 191 -11.41 4.85 -1.06
C HIS A 191 -12.72 5.37 -0.44
N GLU A 192 -12.64 6.35 0.47
CA GLU A 192 -13.80 7.05 1.02
C GLU A 192 -14.58 7.88 0.00
N LYS A 193 -13.97 8.25 -1.12
CA LYS A 193 -14.57 9.19 -2.08
C LYS A 193 -15.33 8.54 -3.23
N PHE A 194 -15.32 7.23 -3.38
CA PHE A 194 -16.07 6.59 -4.48
C PHE A 194 -17.59 6.76 -4.32
N SER A 195 -18.23 7.12 -5.44
CA SER A 195 -19.66 7.39 -5.53
C SER A 195 -20.45 6.20 -6.05
N VAL A 196 -21.31 5.62 -5.20
CA VAL A 196 -22.25 4.55 -5.62
C VAL A 196 -23.11 5.02 -6.79
N GLU A 197 -23.68 6.23 -6.71
CA GLU A 197 -24.55 6.76 -7.75
C GLU A 197 -23.85 6.85 -9.10
N LYS A 198 -22.63 7.42 -9.11
CA LYS A 198 -21.85 7.60 -10.35
C LYS A 198 -21.35 6.25 -10.89
N ILE A 199 -20.96 5.30 -10.02
CA ILE A 199 -20.60 3.94 -10.43
C ILE A 199 -21.81 3.24 -11.08
N LEU A 200 -23.00 3.34 -10.50
CA LEU A 200 -24.20 2.73 -11.08
C LEU A 200 -24.62 3.41 -12.39
N LYS A 201 -24.40 4.72 -12.54
CA LYS A 201 -24.57 5.41 -13.84
C LYS A 201 -23.59 4.88 -14.89
N LEU A 202 -22.33 4.68 -14.49
CA LEU A 202 -21.30 4.12 -15.38
C LEU A 202 -21.62 2.66 -15.75
N LYS A 203 -22.10 1.85 -14.79
CA LYS A 203 -22.57 0.48 -15.04
C LYS A 203 -23.75 0.42 -16.02
N LYS A 204 -24.65 1.41 -16.03
CA LYS A 204 -25.72 1.50 -17.03
C LYS A 204 -25.21 1.77 -18.46
N LEU A 205 -24.08 2.49 -18.58
CA LEU A 205 -23.43 2.72 -19.88
C LEU A 205 -22.62 1.51 -20.36
N HIS A 206 -22.15 0.69 -19.42
CA HIS A 206 -21.40 -0.54 -19.64
C HIS A 206 -22.05 -1.71 -18.89
N PRO A 207 -23.23 -2.19 -19.34
CA PRO A 207 -23.99 -3.19 -18.59
C PRO A 207 -23.26 -4.54 -18.46
N GLU A 208 -22.34 -4.84 -19.37
CA GLU A 208 -21.47 -6.02 -19.35
C GLU A 208 -20.30 -5.91 -18.35
N ALA A 209 -19.92 -4.69 -17.94
CA ALA A 209 -18.74 -4.47 -17.11
C ALA A 209 -18.90 -5.03 -15.70
N LYS A 210 -17.91 -5.74 -15.18
CA LYS A 210 -17.86 -6.14 -13.77
C LYS A 210 -17.29 -5.02 -12.89
N ILE A 211 -17.86 -4.84 -11.71
CA ILE A 211 -17.43 -3.85 -10.72
C ILE A 211 -16.46 -4.52 -9.75
N LEU A 212 -15.22 -4.03 -9.74
CA LEU A 212 -14.15 -4.45 -8.85
C LEU A 212 -13.96 -3.42 -7.75
N VAL A 213 -13.96 -3.84 -6.48
CA VAL A 213 -13.94 -2.91 -5.34
C VAL A 213 -12.88 -3.33 -4.31
N HIS A 214 -12.07 -2.37 -3.87
CA HIS A 214 -11.17 -2.57 -2.74
C HIS A 214 -11.93 -2.49 -1.41
N PRO A 215 -11.63 -3.34 -0.41
CA PRO A 215 -12.38 -3.39 0.86
C PRO A 215 -12.20 -2.16 1.77
N GLU A 216 -11.30 -1.24 1.45
CA GLU A 216 -11.22 0.08 2.09
C GLU A 216 -12.34 1.03 1.64
N CYS A 217 -13.12 0.67 0.63
CA CYS A 217 -14.27 1.44 0.19
C CYS A 217 -15.42 1.32 1.21
N LYS A 218 -16.26 2.38 1.24
CA LYS A 218 -17.48 2.39 2.07
C LYS A 218 -18.38 1.19 1.77
N GLY A 219 -19.07 0.69 2.79
CA GLY A 219 -19.99 -0.44 2.66
C GLY A 219 -20.96 -0.38 1.46
N PRO A 220 -21.62 0.75 1.18
CA PRO A 220 -22.49 0.87 0.01
C PRO A 220 -21.78 0.62 -1.34
N VAL A 221 -20.49 0.98 -1.47
CA VAL A 221 -19.69 0.70 -2.67
C VAL A 221 -19.30 -0.78 -2.71
N VAL A 222 -18.93 -1.35 -1.57
CA VAL A 222 -18.64 -2.79 -1.44
C VAL A 222 -19.86 -3.64 -1.82
N ASN A 223 -21.07 -3.22 -1.45
CA ASN A 223 -22.31 -3.96 -1.69
C ASN A 223 -22.74 -4.04 -3.17
N ILE A 224 -22.22 -3.17 -4.04
CA ILE A 224 -22.53 -3.21 -5.49
C ILE A 224 -21.45 -3.93 -6.31
N ALA A 225 -20.44 -4.50 -5.64
CA ALA A 225 -19.30 -5.12 -6.31
C ALA A 225 -19.61 -6.52 -6.84
N ASP A 226 -19.13 -6.83 -8.04
CA ASP A 226 -19.04 -8.21 -8.54
C ASP A 226 -17.86 -8.95 -7.90
N LYS A 227 -16.81 -8.22 -7.53
CA LYS A 227 -15.63 -8.72 -6.82
C LYS A 227 -15.11 -7.71 -5.82
N VAL A 228 -14.95 -8.13 -4.57
CA VAL A 228 -14.23 -7.40 -3.53
C VAL A 228 -12.91 -8.13 -3.25
N GLY A 229 -11.83 -7.38 -3.11
CA GLY A 229 -10.52 -7.98 -2.81
C GLY A 229 -9.40 -6.95 -2.71
N SER A 230 -8.24 -7.43 -2.26
CA SER A 230 -6.99 -6.65 -2.28
C SER A 230 -6.61 -6.27 -3.71
N THR A 231 -5.69 -5.32 -3.83
CA THR A 231 -5.16 -4.88 -5.13
C THR A 231 -4.68 -6.05 -5.99
N ALA A 232 -3.91 -6.98 -5.40
CA ALA A 232 -3.45 -8.18 -6.10
C ALA A 232 -4.61 -9.12 -6.50
N ALA A 233 -5.60 -9.29 -5.63
CA ALA A 233 -6.78 -10.13 -5.92
C ALA A 233 -7.65 -9.53 -7.03
N LEU A 234 -7.81 -8.20 -7.07
CA LEU A 234 -8.54 -7.51 -8.14
C LEU A 234 -7.79 -7.61 -9.48
N LEU A 235 -6.48 -7.43 -9.47
CA LEU A 235 -5.62 -7.60 -10.64
C LEU A 235 -5.77 -9.03 -11.19
N LYS A 236 -5.56 -10.04 -10.34
CA LYS A 236 -5.67 -11.45 -10.75
C LYS A 236 -7.06 -11.77 -11.31
N PHE A 237 -8.12 -11.34 -10.61
CA PHE A 237 -9.49 -11.56 -11.07
C PHE A 237 -9.74 -10.92 -12.44
N SER A 238 -9.25 -9.69 -12.65
CA SER A 238 -9.44 -8.98 -13.92
C SER A 238 -8.75 -9.65 -15.12
N ILE A 239 -7.67 -10.42 -14.87
CA ILE A 239 -6.96 -11.18 -15.89
C ILE A 239 -7.69 -12.51 -16.18
N ASP A 240 -8.05 -13.24 -15.12
CA ASP A 240 -8.56 -14.61 -15.21
C ASP A 240 -10.05 -14.68 -15.62
N ASP A 241 -10.85 -13.65 -15.33
CA ASP A 241 -12.28 -13.63 -15.62
C ASP A 241 -12.56 -13.42 -17.12
N GLU A 242 -13.66 -13.98 -17.61
CA GLU A 242 -14.05 -13.89 -19.02
C GLU A 242 -14.57 -12.50 -19.44
N ALA A 243 -14.97 -11.65 -18.49
CA ALA A 243 -15.43 -10.29 -18.78
C ALA A 243 -14.31 -9.47 -19.46
N GLN A 244 -14.72 -8.64 -20.42
CA GLN A 244 -13.81 -7.81 -21.21
C GLN A 244 -13.76 -6.36 -20.71
N THR A 245 -14.70 -5.97 -19.85
CA THR A 245 -14.80 -4.62 -19.31
C THR A 245 -14.95 -4.65 -17.81
N PHE A 246 -14.20 -3.81 -17.11
CA PHE A 246 -14.21 -3.71 -15.65
C PHE A 246 -14.30 -2.24 -15.21
N ILE A 247 -15.15 -1.97 -14.22
CA ILE A 247 -15.19 -0.70 -13.49
C ILE A 247 -14.42 -0.91 -12.19
N VAL A 248 -13.35 -0.18 -11.98
CA VAL A 248 -12.38 -0.45 -10.93
C VAL A 248 -12.43 0.64 -9.85
N ALA A 249 -12.96 0.30 -8.68
CA ALA A 249 -13.08 1.16 -7.51
C ALA A 249 -11.92 0.89 -6.52
N THR A 250 -10.73 1.32 -6.93
CA THR A 250 -9.53 1.46 -6.13
C THR A 250 -8.66 2.55 -6.75
N GLU A 251 -7.47 2.80 -6.19
CA GLU A 251 -6.54 3.79 -6.72
C GLU A 251 -6.15 3.47 -8.17
N SER A 252 -6.17 4.50 -9.05
CA SER A 252 -6.11 4.32 -10.50
C SER A 252 -4.77 3.82 -11.05
N GLY A 253 -3.68 3.92 -10.30
CA GLY A 253 -2.35 3.42 -10.72
C GLY A 253 -2.32 1.93 -11.04
N ILE A 254 -3.22 1.12 -10.41
CA ILE A 254 -3.37 -0.31 -10.73
C ILE A 254 -3.74 -0.56 -12.19
N LEU A 255 -4.44 0.40 -12.82
CA LEU A 255 -4.91 0.25 -14.20
C LEU A 255 -3.76 0.09 -15.18
N ASN A 256 -2.59 0.66 -14.89
CA ASN A 256 -1.39 0.51 -15.72
C ASN A 256 -0.99 -0.98 -15.78
N GLU A 257 -0.94 -1.65 -14.64
CA GLU A 257 -0.57 -3.06 -14.58
C GLU A 257 -1.68 -3.97 -15.14
N MET A 258 -2.95 -3.64 -14.88
CA MET A 258 -4.10 -4.33 -15.48
C MET A 258 -4.04 -4.27 -17.01
N GLN A 259 -3.81 -3.06 -17.57
CA GLN A 259 -3.73 -2.86 -19.01
C GLN A 259 -2.49 -3.53 -19.62
N ARG A 260 -1.35 -3.55 -18.89
CA ARG A 260 -0.12 -4.21 -19.34
C ARG A 260 -0.30 -5.73 -19.44
N LEU A 261 -0.97 -6.34 -18.46
CA LEU A 261 -1.15 -7.80 -18.39
C LEU A 261 -2.34 -8.30 -19.21
N ALA A 262 -3.37 -7.48 -19.41
CA ALA A 262 -4.55 -7.80 -20.22
C ALA A 262 -4.87 -6.68 -21.23
N PRO A 263 -4.01 -6.46 -22.24
CA PRO A 263 -4.12 -5.32 -23.16
C PRO A 263 -5.38 -5.33 -24.02
N HIS A 264 -6.04 -6.48 -24.13
CA HIS A 264 -7.30 -6.67 -24.89
C HIS A 264 -8.55 -6.32 -24.06
N LYS A 265 -8.43 -6.06 -22.76
CA LYS A 265 -9.53 -5.73 -21.87
C LYS A 265 -9.63 -4.23 -21.63
N THR A 266 -10.80 -3.78 -21.21
CA THR A 266 -11.07 -2.37 -20.91
C THR A 266 -11.21 -2.18 -19.40
N PHE A 267 -10.42 -1.26 -18.83
CA PHE A 267 -10.44 -0.92 -17.42
C PHE A 267 -10.86 0.53 -17.24
N ILE A 268 -11.99 0.75 -16.58
CA ILE A 268 -12.60 2.06 -16.39
C ILE A 268 -12.47 2.43 -14.91
N PRO A 269 -11.78 3.54 -14.57
CA PRO A 269 -11.69 3.97 -13.18
C PRO A 269 -13.08 4.36 -12.66
N ALA A 270 -13.43 3.87 -11.47
CA ALA A 270 -14.67 4.25 -10.82
C ALA A 270 -14.65 5.76 -10.45
N PRO A 271 -15.74 6.50 -10.71
CA PRO A 271 -15.78 7.92 -10.44
C PRO A 271 -15.94 8.23 -8.95
N PRO A 272 -15.25 9.29 -8.45
CA PRO A 272 -15.43 9.81 -7.10
C PRO A 272 -16.69 10.67 -6.96
N ASP A 273 -17.09 11.01 -5.75
CA ASP A 273 -18.20 11.92 -5.44
C ASP A 273 -17.93 13.32 -6.00
N ASP A 274 -16.70 13.82 -5.82
CA ASP A 274 -16.26 15.09 -6.40
C ASP A 274 -15.47 14.84 -7.69
N SER A 275 -15.96 15.39 -8.81
CA SER A 275 -15.34 15.26 -10.14
C SER A 275 -14.40 16.40 -10.49
N THR A 276 -14.18 17.36 -9.57
CA THR A 276 -13.31 18.53 -9.81
C THR A 276 -11.83 18.20 -9.64
N CYS A 277 -11.50 17.02 -9.10
CA CYS A 277 -10.14 16.54 -8.94
C CYS A 277 -10.01 15.09 -9.42
N ALA A 278 -8.79 14.64 -9.71
CA ALA A 278 -8.46 13.23 -9.92
C ALA A 278 -8.52 12.45 -8.59
N CYS A 279 -9.74 12.38 -7.99
CA CYS A 279 -9.92 11.93 -6.61
C CYS A 279 -9.85 10.41 -6.42
N ASN A 280 -9.58 9.66 -7.46
CA ASN A 280 -9.25 8.23 -7.42
C ASN A 280 -7.73 7.97 -7.49
N GLU A 281 -6.92 9.02 -7.37
CA GLU A 281 -5.46 8.96 -7.28
C GLU A 281 -4.98 9.26 -5.86
N CYS A 282 -3.96 8.53 -5.41
CA CYS A 282 -3.29 8.80 -4.16
C CYS A 282 -2.20 9.86 -4.36
N ASN A 283 -2.46 11.10 -3.93
CA ASN A 283 -1.51 12.20 -4.05
C ASN A 283 -0.13 11.86 -3.46
N TYR A 284 -0.06 11.06 -2.41
CA TYR A 284 1.20 10.65 -1.80
C TYR A 284 1.99 9.70 -2.70
N MET A 285 1.33 8.73 -3.35
CA MET A 285 1.98 7.83 -4.31
C MET A 285 2.49 8.57 -5.55
N LYS A 286 1.79 9.65 -5.97
CA LYS A 286 2.15 10.49 -7.12
C LYS A 286 3.33 11.44 -6.82
N LEU A 287 3.76 11.56 -5.57
CA LEU A 287 5.01 12.26 -5.23
C LEU A 287 6.26 11.53 -5.72
N ILE A 288 6.15 10.22 -5.99
CA ILE A 288 7.24 9.41 -6.51
C ILE A 288 7.35 9.63 -8.04
N THR A 289 8.30 10.44 -8.47
CA THR A 289 8.55 10.76 -9.89
C THR A 289 9.87 10.18 -10.38
N LEU A 290 10.05 10.03 -11.70
CA LEU A 290 11.32 9.56 -12.28
C LEU A 290 12.51 10.43 -11.88
N ASN A 291 12.34 11.76 -11.85
CA ASN A 291 13.40 12.68 -11.48
C ASN A 291 13.83 12.50 -10.02
N LYS A 292 12.87 12.36 -9.10
CA LYS A 292 13.15 12.09 -7.69
C LYS A 292 13.80 10.71 -7.51
N LEU A 293 13.32 9.69 -8.24
CA LEU A 293 13.91 8.35 -8.21
C LEU A 293 15.36 8.36 -8.73
N TYR A 294 15.63 9.03 -9.86
CA TYR A 294 16.96 9.19 -10.39
C TYR A 294 17.90 9.86 -9.38
N ASN A 295 17.49 11.00 -8.84
CA ASN A 295 18.27 11.74 -7.85
C ASN A 295 18.46 10.92 -6.56
N CYS A 296 17.44 10.24 -6.09
CA CYS A 296 17.49 9.38 -4.92
C CYS A 296 18.56 8.28 -5.07
N LEU A 297 18.59 7.59 -6.20
CA LEU A 297 19.61 6.59 -6.52
C LEU A 297 21.00 7.20 -6.68
N LYS A 298 21.12 8.35 -7.35
CA LYS A 298 22.38 9.02 -7.63
C LYS A 298 23.10 9.43 -6.33
N TYR A 299 22.37 10.02 -5.42
CA TYR A 299 22.89 10.57 -4.17
C TYR A 299 22.69 9.63 -2.96
N GLU A 300 21.98 8.51 -3.13
CA GLU A 300 21.60 7.54 -2.09
C GLU A 300 20.89 8.20 -0.89
N TRP A 301 20.03 9.15 -1.20
CA TRP A 301 19.21 9.91 -0.25
C TRP A 301 17.92 10.36 -0.95
N PRO A 302 16.78 10.46 -0.27
CA PRO A 302 16.54 10.16 1.15
C PRO A 302 16.47 8.65 1.45
N TYR A 303 16.68 8.30 2.69
CA TYR A 303 16.59 6.93 3.18
C TYR A 303 15.76 6.87 4.48
N ILE A 304 15.22 5.71 4.75
CA ILE A 304 14.40 5.45 5.94
C ILE A 304 15.27 4.99 7.09
N GLU A 305 15.04 5.60 8.24
CA GLU A 305 15.54 5.15 9.54
C GLU A 305 14.37 4.89 10.50
N VAL A 306 14.48 3.85 11.30
CA VAL A 306 13.53 3.53 12.35
C VAL A 306 14.33 3.44 13.65
N GLN A 307 13.83 4.08 14.71
CA GLN A 307 14.47 4.03 16.02
C GLN A 307 14.63 2.55 16.46
N PRO A 308 15.82 2.14 16.91
CA PRO A 308 16.10 0.72 17.20
C PRO A 308 15.09 0.07 18.17
N GLU A 309 14.68 0.80 19.19
CA GLU A 309 13.70 0.32 20.18
C GLU A 309 12.31 0.09 19.56
N VAL A 310 11.91 0.95 18.64
CA VAL A 310 10.65 0.82 17.89
C VAL A 310 10.76 -0.36 16.94
N ALA A 311 11.85 -0.47 16.19
CA ALA A 311 12.09 -1.55 15.24
C ALA A 311 12.04 -2.94 15.92
N LEU A 312 12.67 -3.09 17.09
CA LEU A 312 12.68 -4.35 17.89
C LEU A 312 11.28 -4.79 18.34
N LYS A 313 10.35 -3.86 18.52
CA LYS A 313 8.96 -4.16 18.85
C LYS A 313 8.15 -4.44 17.59
N ALA A 314 8.29 -3.57 16.57
CA ALA A 314 7.49 -3.61 15.35
C ALA A 314 7.82 -4.81 14.43
N ILE A 315 9.02 -5.39 14.52
CA ILE A 315 9.40 -6.56 13.73
C ILE A 315 8.52 -7.78 14.04
N LYS A 316 8.20 -8.02 15.30
CA LYS A 316 7.45 -9.20 15.75
C LYS A 316 6.07 -9.34 15.08
N PRO A 317 5.19 -8.31 15.10
CA PRO A 317 3.90 -8.41 14.42
C PRO A 317 4.01 -8.49 12.88
N ILE A 318 5.08 -7.95 12.29
CA ILE A 318 5.33 -8.06 10.84
C ILE A 318 5.77 -9.50 10.51
N GLU A 319 6.72 -10.05 11.23
CA GLU A 319 7.17 -11.45 11.05
C GLU A 319 6.02 -12.44 11.27
N ARG A 320 5.19 -12.22 12.30
CA ARG A 320 3.99 -13.02 12.55
C ARG A 320 3.02 -13.00 11.36
N MET A 321 2.81 -11.84 10.73
CA MET A 321 2.03 -11.73 9.50
C MET A 321 2.64 -12.57 8.37
N LEU A 322 3.94 -12.45 8.13
CA LEU A 322 4.63 -13.17 7.07
C LEU A 322 4.60 -14.68 7.29
N GLU A 323 4.80 -15.11 8.54
CA GLU A 323 4.77 -16.53 8.92
C GLU A 323 3.38 -17.14 8.71
N ILE A 324 2.32 -16.50 9.21
CA ILE A 324 0.94 -16.97 9.02
C ILE A 324 0.60 -16.99 7.53
N SER A 325 0.95 -15.93 6.78
CA SER A 325 0.72 -15.87 5.34
C SER A 325 1.40 -17.03 4.61
N LYS A 326 2.65 -17.34 4.94
CA LYS A 326 3.39 -18.48 4.39
C LYS A 326 2.70 -19.83 4.70
N GLN A 327 2.23 -20.02 5.92
CA GLN A 327 1.51 -21.25 6.33
C GLN A 327 0.19 -21.41 5.58
N LEU A 328 -0.45 -20.30 5.19
CA LEU A 328 -1.70 -20.27 4.46
C LEU A 328 -1.51 -20.30 2.93
N GLY A 329 -0.27 -20.29 2.44
CA GLY A 329 0.02 -20.29 1.00
C GLY A 329 -0.27 -18.97 0.29
N LEU A 330 -0.16 -17.85 1.02
CA LEU A 330 -0.43 -16.48 0.54
C LEU A 330 0.87 -15.74 0.22
#